data_7692485bd0d8a1aafb06f5835242d783
#
_entry.id   7692485bd0d8a1aafb06f5835242d783
#
_cell.length_a   1.000
_cell.length_b   1.000
_cell.length_c   1.000
_cell.angle_alpha   90.00
_cell.angle_beta   90.00
_cell.angle_gamma   90.00
#
_symmetry.space_group_name_H-M   'P 1'
#
loop_
_entity.id
_entity.type
_entity.pdbx_description
1 polymer ?
#
loop_
_entity_poly.entity_id
_entity_poly.type
_entity_poly.pdbx_seq_one_letter_code
_entity_poly.pdbx_strand_id
1 'polypeptide(L)'
;MDFSLDAVDLERRLDGARSLAHSDAVESVIERARGGEGLSPDHIAALWYAPQLDAETMYALALAVRAHHPLPLETFAPLYMTNTCDAECRMCGMRRDNQSLRRETADLDDVRAQLRLLRGRGMRAVSLLTGEYRRANRPWALGYVNRALRETQALHFNHTLINVGSIDDDEFDTLLDGLARRNDGALVPKLTMCTFQETYSRSHYAKFMGTDPENPRADYDRRLGNFDRSFRAGFRVANPGILVGLNPNLAFELTALALHAHHLLEHGMEVYLSVPRLRQIAGGRSQGGVSDTEFVRLVSLLSIGLPTCKIVVTTREDSSIQHKLVPIVTVLSAGSAAVTPYSETSARFPIESSQFEVIDQRPFEEILFEHMRPGVGIQNFHPPQAADLA
;
A
#
# COMPACT_ATOMS: atom_id res chain seq x y z
N MET A 1 -14.10 4.07 18.57
CA MET A 1 -15.22 4.24 17.60
C MET A 1 -14.62 3.95 16.24
N ASP A 2 -15.28 3.14 15.42
CA ASP A 2 -14.74 2.77 14.12
C ASP A 2 -14.71 3.98 13.17
N PHE A 3 -13.72 4.01 12.27
CA PHE A 3 -13.57 5.11 11.33
C PHE A 3 -14.78 5.17 10.38
N SER A 4 -15.31 6.36 10.21
CA SER A 4 -16.37 6.65 9.24
C SER A 4 -16.07 7.95 8.51
N LEU A 5 -16.53 8.07 7.28
CA LEU A 5 -16.33 9.25 6.46
C LEU A 5 -17.67 9.82 6.01
N ASP A 6 -17.94 11.05 6.41
CA ASP A 6 -19.06 11.85 5.90
C ASP A 6 -18.59 12.68 4.69
N ALA A 7 -19.15 12.38 3.53
CA ALA A 7 -18.79 13.06 2.28
C ALA A 7 -19.19 14.55 2.29
N VAL A 8 -20.28 14.93 2.99
CA VAL A 8 -20.73 16.33 3.09
C VAL A 8 -19.78 17.12 3.99
N ASP A 9 -19.36 16.52 5.11
CA ASP A 9 -18.33 17.16 5.98
C ASP A 9 -17.01 17.32 5.23
N LEU A 10 -16.60 16.30 4.46
CA LEU A 10 -15.35 16.35 3.67
C LEU A 10 -15.40 17.46 2.61
N GLU A 11 -16.50 17.62 1.88
CA GLU A 11 -16.63 18.71 0.90
C GLU A 11 -16.59 20.10 1.58
N ARG A 12 -17.23 20.24 2.73
CA ARG A 12 -17.16 21.47 3.52
C ARG A 12 -15.73 21.80 3.97
N ARG A 13 -14.95 20.78 4.38
CA ARG A 13 -13.52 20.93 4.71
C ARG A 13 -12.71 21.36 3.50
N LEU A 14 -12.98 20.80 2.32
CA LEU A 14 -12.31 21.18 1.08
C LEU A 14 -12.60 22.64 0.69
N ASP A 15 -13.83 23.12 0.90
CA ASP A 15 -14.18 24.51 0.66
C ASP A 15 -13.44 25.47 1.63
N GLY A 16 -13.36 25.09 2.89
CA GLY A 16 -12.55 25.80 3.88
C GLY A 16 -11.06 25.82 3.52
N ALA A 17 -10.54 24.68 3.04
CA ALA A 17 -9.16 24.54 2.61
C ALA A 17 -8.84 25.39 1.36
N ARG A 18 -9.76 25.49 0.39
CA ARG A 18 -9.62 26.42 -0.76
C ARG A 18 -9.54 27.87 -0.29
N SER A 19 -10.41 28.26 0.65
CA SER A 19 -10.40 29.61 1.22
C SER A 19 -9.09 29.91 1.96
N LEU A 20 -8.60 28.96 2.76
CA LEU A 20 -7.32 29.08 3.47
C LEU A 20 -6.15 29.20 2.49
N ALA A 21 -6.13 28.40 1.43
CA ALA A 21 -5.08 28.37 0.42
C ALA A 21 -4.86 29.73 -0.30
N HIS A 22 -5.89 30.54 -0.38
CA HIS A 22 -5.86 31.88 -1.00
C HIS A 22 -5.78 33.03 0.01
N SER A 23 -5.52 32.73 1.28
CA SER A 23 -5.35 33.76 2.35
C SER A 23 -3.88 33.83 2.79
N ASP A 24 -3.51 34.94 3.44
CA ASP A 24 -2.16 35.10 4.02
C ASP A 24 -1.86 34.06 5.11
N ALA A 25 -2.90 33.42 5.67
CA ALA A 25 -2.75 32.40 6.71
C ALA A 25 -2.11 31.09 6.16
N VAL A 26 -2.14 30.85 4.86
CA VAL A 26 -1.48 29.66 4.26
C VAL A 26 0.03 29.69 4.47
N GLU A 27 0.66 30.86 4.52
CA GLU A 27 2.10 30.99 4.78
C GLU A 27 2.48 30.40 6.15
N SER A 28 1.62 30.60 7.17
CA SER A 28 1.83 29.97 8.49
C SER A 28 1.78 28.43 8.40
N VAL A 29 0.93 27.86 7.55
CA VAL A 29 0.87 26.42 7.32
C VAL A 29 2.16 25.92 6.64
N ILE A 30 2.66 26.67 5.66
CA ILE A 30 3.91 26.36 4.95
C ILE A 30 5.10 26.40 5.91
N GLU A 31 5.18 27.44 6.77
CA GLU A 31 6.27 27.57 7.74
C GLU A 31 6.24 26.43 8.79
N ARG A 32 5.07 26.05 9.28
CA ARG A 32 4.91 24.89 10.18
C ARG A 32 5.37 23.61 9.50
N ALA A 33 4.97 23.42 8.24
CA ALA A 33 5.43 22.29 7.44
C ALA A 33 6.95 22.30 7.30
N ARG A 34 7.55 23.46 6.98
CA ARG A 34 9.01 23.61 6.84
C ARG A 34 9.74 23.30 8.15
N GLY A 35 9.15 23.58 9.29
CA GLY A 35 9.62 23.18 10.62
C GLY A 35 9.51 21.69 10.93
N GLY A 36 8.93 20.89 10.02
CA GLY A 36 8.74 19.45 10.21
C GLY A 36 7.51 19.10 11.06
N GLU A 37 6.61 20.04 11.33
CA GLU A 37 5.38 19.73 12.04
C GLU A 37 4.42 18.93 11.16
N GLY A 38 3.79 17.89 11.73
CA GLY A 38 2.67 17.20 11.09
C GLY A 38 1.47 18.15 10.91
N LEU A 39 0.76 18.00 9.82
CA LEU A 39 -0.34 18.87 9.45
C LEU A 39 -1.70 18.20 9.65
N SER A 40 -2.71 18.98 10.02
CA SER A 40 -4.10 18.50 10.01
C SER A 40 -4.55 18.18 8.57
N PRO A 41 -5.56 17.32 8.38
CA PRO A 41 -6.12 17.04 7.05
C PRO A 41 -6.57 18.28 6.30
N ASP A 42 -7.13 19.29 7.00
CA ASP A 42 -7.55 20.55 6.40
C ASP A 42 -6.35 21.39 5.90
N HIS A 43 -5.24 21.39 6.65
CA HIS A 43 -3.99 22.02 6.23
C HIS A 43 -3.35 21.29 5.02
N ILE A 44 -3.38 19.96 5.00
CA ILE A 44 -2.94 19.16 3.85
C ILE A 44 -3.73 19.55 2.60
N ALA A 45 -5.06 19.65 2.73
CA ALA A 45 -5.93 20.08 1.65
C ALA A 45 -5.63 21.53 1.20
N ALA A 46 -5.36 22.43 2.15
CA ALA A 46 -5.01 23.81 1.83
C ALA A 46 -3.70 23.91 1.03
N LEU A 47 -2.67 23.16 1.40
CA LEU A 47 -1.42 23.10 0.62
C LEU A 47 -1.65 22.53 -0.80
N TRP A 48 -2.59 21.62 -0.99
CA TRP A 48 -2.95 21.12 -2.33
C TRP A 48 -3.50 22.25 -3.22
N TYR A 49 -4.28 23.16 -2.67
CA TYR A 49 -4.89 24.28 -3.41
C TYR A 49 -4.00 25.54 -3.46
N ALA A 50 -2.92 25.59 -2.70
CA ALA A 50 -2.06 26.77 -2.61
C ALA A 50 -1.37 27.06 -3.97
N PRO A 51 -1.65 28.21 -4.60
CA PRO A 51 -1.18 28.50 -5.95
C PRO A 51 0.34 28.70 -6.05
N GLN A 52 1.00 29.06 -4.95
CA GLN A 52 2.46 29.22 -4.87
C GLN A 52 3.21 27.89 -4.74
N LEU A 53 2.51 26.76 -4.48
CA LEU A 53 3.10 25.44 -4.34
C LEU A 53 2.88 24.59 -5.61
N ASP A 54 3.70 24.84 -6.62
CA ASP A 54 3.80 23.95 -7.76
C ASP A 54 4.47 22.61 -7.36
N ALA A 55 4.60 21.68 -8.28
CA ALA A 55 5.13 20.35 -8.00
C ALA A 55 6.60 20.39 -7.51
N GLU A 56 7.44 21.25 -8.06
CA GLU A 56 8.85 21.36 -7.69
C GLU A 56 9.03 22.05 -6.35
N THR A 57 8.29 23.11 -6.08
CA THR A 57 8.28 23.80 -4.77
C THR A 57 7.78 22.86 -3.68
N MET A 58 6.73 22.09 -3.94
CA MET A 58 6.21 21.11 -2.99
C MET A 58 7.20 19.95 -2.77
N TYR A 59 7.89 19.50 -3.80
CA TYR A 59 8.92 18.50 -3.66
C TYR A 59 10.12 19.01 -2.83
N ALA A 60 10.55 20.24 -3.06
CA ALA A 60 11.63 20.86 -2.26
C ALA A 60 11.23 21.00 -0.78
N LEU A 61 9.97 21.36 -0.50
CA LEU A 61 9.43 21.38 0.87
C LEU A 61 9.41 19.98 1.49
N ALA A 62 9.01 18.94 0.74
CA ALA A 62 9.03 17.57 1.22
C ALA A 62 10.45 17.08 1.57
N LEU A 63 11.46 17.46 0.80
CA LEU A 63 12.86 17.19 1.14
C LEU A 63 13.29 17.85 2.46
N ALA A 64 12.88 19.10 2.68
CA ALA A 64 13.16 19.82 3.94
C ALA A 64 12.49 19.13 5.13
N VAL A 65 11.21 18.77 5.00
CA VAL A 65 10.46 18.04 6.04
C VAL A 65 11.13 16.70 6.34
N ARG A 66 11.54 15.95 5.31
CA ARG A 66 12.20 14.66 5.50
C ARG A 66 13.55 14.77 6.21
N ALA A 67 14.24 15.90 6.09
CA ALA A 67 15.47 16.15 6.84
C ALA A 67 15.23 16.28 8.36
N HIS A 68 14.05 16.74 8.78
CA HIS A 68 13.64 16.75 10.19
C HIS A 68 13.17 15.38 10.69
N HIS A 69 12.70 14.50 9.78
CA HIS A 69 12.20 13.15 10.08
C HIS A 69 12.96 12.09 9.28
N PRO A 70 14.25 11.87 9.58
CA PRO A 70 15.06 10.89 8.85
C PRO A 70 14.56 9.48 9.20
N LEU A 71 13.87 8.84 8.26
CA LEU A 71 13.47 7.45 8.35
C LEU A 71 14.29 6.63 7.36
N PRO A 72 14.76 5.44 7.75
CA PRO A 72 15.45 4.57 6.83
C PRO A 72 14.50 4.11 5.71
N LEU A 73 15.03 3.90 4.52
CA LEU A 73 14.29 3.25 3.45
C LEU A 73 14.06 1.78 3.83
N GLU A 74 12.82 1.33 3.71
CA GLU A 74 12.40 -0.06 3.90
C GLU A 74 11.99 -0.69 2.59
N THR A 75 12.01 -2.02 2.52
CA THR A 75 11.49 -2.76 1.39
C THR A 75 10.70 -3.99 1.82
N PHE A 76 9.87 -4.47 0.92
CA PHE A 76 9.25 -5.79 0.96
C PHE A 76 9.00 -6.29 -0.47
N ALA A 77 8.97 -7.60 -0.65
CA ALA A 77 8.59 -8.21 -1.92
C ALA A 77 7.13 -8.66 -1.89
N PRO A 78 6.30 -8.33 -2.90
CA PRO A 78 4.97 -8.91 -3.05
C PRO A 78 5.07 -10.39 -3.46
N LEU A 79 4.32 -11.25 -2.79
CA LEU A 79 4.16 -12.66 -3.14
C LEU A 79 2.69 -12.96 -3.40
N TYR A 80 2.33 -13.06 -4.68
CA TYR A 80 0.98 -13.49 -5.08
C TYR A 80 0.86 -15.01 -4.92
N MET A 81 0.14 -15.44 -3.89
CA MET A 81 -0.10 -16.87 -3.65
C MET A 81 -1.18 -17.42 -4.59
N THR A 82 -2.06 -16.55 -5.08
CA THR A 82 -3.10 -16.87 -6.04
C THR A 82 -3.56 -15.61 -6.77
N ASN A 83 -3.97 -15.73 -8.01
CA ASN A 83 -4.66 -14.67 -8.76
C ASN A 83 -6.14 -14.98 -9.01
N THR A 84 -6.70 -15.99 -8.33
CA THR A 84 -8.15 -16.21 -8.30
C THR A 84 -8.81 -15.21 -7.35
N CYS A 85 -10.00 -14.74 -7.71
CA CYS A 85 -10.72 -13.73 -6.95
C CYS A 85 -12.21 -13.82 -7.26
N ASP A 86 -13.07 -13.66 -6.25
CA ASP A 86 -14.52 -13.61 -6.44
C ASP A 86 -15.05 -12.18 -6.64
N ALA A 87 -14.18 -11.17 -6.50
CA ALA A 87 -14.56 -9.77 -6.65
C ALA A 87 -14.65 -9.31 -8.11
N GLU A 88 -15.40 -8.22 -8.33
CA GLU A 88 -15.75 -7.68 -9.64
C GLU A 88 -15.06 -6.35 -9.99
N CYS A 89 -13.96 -6.05 -9.30
CA CYS A 89 -13.25 -4.76 -9.42
C CYS A 89 -12.83 -4.46 -10.85
N ARG A 90 -13.45 -3.49 -11.50
CA ARG A 90 -13.24 -3.16 -12.93
C ARG A 90 -11.82 -2.70 -13.25
N MET A 91 -11.08 -2.20 -12.26
CA MET A 91 -9.70 -1.74 -12.38
C MET A 91 -8.66 -2.84 -12.09
N CYS A 92 -9.08 -4.08 -11.82
CA CYS A 92 -8.20 -5.17 -11.41
C CYS A 92 -8.20 -6.32 -12.43
N GLY A 93 -7.02 -6.76 -12.85
CA GLY A 93 -6.88 -7.91 -13.75
C GLY A 93 -7.42 -9.21 -13.12
N MET A 94 -7.40 -9.31 -11.79
CA MET A 94 -7.88 -10.50 -11.07
C MET A 94 -9.41 -10.58 -10.92
N ARG A 95 -10.19 -9.58 -11.39
CA ARG A 95 -11.65 -9.63 -11.28
C ARG A 95 -12.21 -10.96 -11.83
N ARG A 96 -13.26 -11.49 -11.21
CA ARG A 96 -13.75 -12.86 -11.45
C ARG A 96 -14.16 -13.14 -12.92
N ASP A 97 -14.68 -12.12 -13.61
CA ASP A 97 -15.16 -12.21 -14.99
C ASP A 97 -14.09 -12.02 -16.06
N ASN A 98 -12.83 -11.76 -15.67
CA ASN A 98 -11.74 -11.54 -16.62
C ASN A 98 -11.28 -12.84 -17.26
N GLN A 99 -11.73 -13.10 -18.49
CA GLN A 99 -11.33 -14.27 -19.28
C GLN A 99 -9.93 -14.15 -19.89
N SER A 100 -9.34 -12.95 -19.86
CA SER A 100 -7.98 -12.72 -20.38
C SER A 100 -6.89 -13.06 -19.37
N LEU A 101 -7.26 -13.34 -18.09
CA LEU A 101 -6.30 -13.67 -17.06
C LEU A 101 -6.13 -15.20 -16.94
N ARG A 102 -4.90 -15.67 -17.06
CA ARG A 102 -4.55 -17.06 -16.73
C ARG A 102 -4.58 -17.23 -15.20
N ARG A 103 -5.53 -18.06 -14.72
CA ARG A 103 -5.75 -18.30 -13.29
C ARG A 103 -4.78 -19.34 -12.76
N GLU A 104 -4.14 -19.01 -11.66
CA GLU A 104 -3.19 -19.88 -10.97
C GLU A 104 -3.36 -19.73 -9.45
N THR A 105 -3.11 -20.82 -8.74
CA THR A 105 -3.01 -20.86 -7.28
C THR A 105 -1.83 -21.72 -6.92
N ALA A 106 -0.86 -21.17 -6.21
CA ALA A 106 0.28 -21.92 -5.70
C ALA A 106 -0.17 -22.93 -4.64
N ASP A 107 0.41 -24.09 -4.61
CA ASP A 107 0.29 -24.92 -3.42
C ASP A 107 1.20 -24.41 -2.29
N LEU A 108 1.09 -25.01 -1.10
CA LEU A 108 1.86 -24.52 0.05
C LEU A 108 3.36 -24.81 -0.08
N ASP A 109 3.74 -25.85 -0.80
CA ASP A 109 5.16 -26.18 -1.02
C ASP A 109 5.77 -25.19 -2.01
N ASP A 110 5.02 -24.76 -3.04
CA ASP A 110 5.42 -23.67 -3.93
C ASP A 110 5.60 -22.36 -3.15
N VAL A 111 4.62 -21.98 -2.29
CA VAL A 111 4.73 -20.79 -1.44
C VAL A 111 5.98 -20.86 -0.56
N ARG A 112 6.23 -22.01 0.06
CA ARG A 112 7.43 -22.22 0.90
C ARG A 112 8.72 -22.11 0.09
N ALA A 113 8.76 -22.67 -1.12
CA ALA A 113 9.91 -22.56 -2.01
C ALA A 113 10.19 -21.11 -2.40
N GLN A 114 9.14 -20.34 -2.74
CA GLN A 114 9.25 -18.91 -3.06
C GLN A 114 9.74 -18.09 -1.87
N LEU A 115 9.23 -18.35 -0.67
CA LEU A 115 9.67 -17.68 0.56
C LEU A 115 11.15 -17.97 0.85
N ARG A 116 11.61 -19.24 0.68
CA ARG A 116 13.03 -19.61 0.82
C ARG A 116 13.89 -18.89 -0.19
N LEU A 117 13.46 -18.82 -1.44
CA LEU A 117 14.17 -18.10 -2.50
C LEU A 117 14.33 -16.62 -2.18
N LEU A 118 13.22 -15.94 -1.82
CA LEU A 118 13.26 -14.53 -1.40
C LEU A 118 14.21 -14.31 -0.21
N ARG A 119 14.14 -15.21 0.78
CA ARG A 119 14.99 -15.17 1.97
C ARG A 119 16.47 -15.36 1.61
N GLY A 120 16.78 -16.32 0.75
CA GLY A 120 18.14 -16.61 0.24
C GLY A 120 18.71 -15.43 -0.55
N ARG A 121 17.87 -14.72 -1.32
CA ARG A 121 18.24 -13.51 -2.07
C ARG A 121 18.28 -12.24 -1.21
N GLY A 122 18.14 -12.34 0.10
CA GLY A 122 18.34 -11.23 1.03
C GLY A 122 17.06 -10.53 1.50
N MET A 123 15.89 -10.87 0.97
CA MET A 123 14.63 -10.25 1.41
C MET A 123 14.26 -10.72 2.82
N ARG A 124 13.80 -9.79 3.67
CA ARG A 124 13.40 -10.02 5.06
C ARG A 124 11.98 -9.57 5.36
N ALA A 125 11.29 -9.00 4.37
CA ALA A 125 9.87 -8.67 4.46
C ALA A 125 9.14 -9.11 3.20
N VAL A 126 7.91 -9.59 3.36
CA VAL A 126 7.09 -10.08 2.26
C VAL A 126 5.65 -9.61 2.44
N SER A 127 4.99 -9.30 1.34
CA SER A 127 3.55 -9.08 1.31
C SER A 127 2.86 -10.30 0.71
N LEU A 128 2.05 -10.98 1.50
CA LEU A 128 1.23 -12.10 1.03
C LEU A 128 -0.04 -11.57 0.40
N LEU A 129 -0.27 -11.90 -0.87
CA LEU A 129 -1.40 -11.40 -1.65
C LEU A 129 -2.29 -12.55 -2.13
N THR A 130 -3.60 -12.34 -2.02
CA THR A 130 -4.63 -13.18 -2.61
C THR A 130 -5.72 -12.32 -3.26
N GLY A 131 -6.70 -12.95 -3.88
CA GLY A 131 -7.98 -12.31 -4.16
C GLY A 131 -8.82 -12.09 -2.90
N GLU A 132 -10.00 -11.54 -3.09
CA GLU A 132 -11.04 -11.43 -2.07
C GLU A 132 -12.17 -12.40 -2.44
N TYR A 133 -12.69 -13.13 -1.44
CA TYR A 133 -13.55 -14.29 -1.67
C TYR A 133 -14.93 -14.11 -1.07
N ARG A 134 -15.94 -14.71 -1.72
CA ARG A 134 -17.29 -14.85 -1.20
C ARG A 134 -17.30 -15.66 0.09
N ARG A 135 -18.32 -15.48 0.90
CA ARG A 135 -18.44 -16.10 2.23
C ARG A 135 -18.18 -17.61 2.21
N ALA A 136 -18.64 -18.33 1.20
CA ALA A 136 -18.45 -19.77 1.08
C ALA A 136 -16.98 -20.19 0.92
N ASN A 137 -16.15 -19.35 0.29
CA ASN A 137 -14.74 -19.63 -0.01
C ASN A 137 -13.79 -19.04 1.06
N ARG A 138 -14.28 -18.18 1.95
CA ARG A 138 -13.43 -17.47 2.93
C ARG A 138 -12.73 -18.39 3.92
N PRO A 139 -13.34 -19.44 4.50
CA PRO A 139 -12.63 -20.34 5.42
C PRO A 139 -11.42 -21.00 4.79
N TRP A 140 -11.53 -21.41 3.52
CA TRP A 140 -10.39 -21.94 2.76
C TRP A 140 -9.31 -20.87 2.59
N ALA A 141 -9.67 -19.66 2.13
CA ALA A 141 -8.73 -18.59 1.85
C ALA A 141 -7.97 -18.16 3.12
N LEU A 142 -8.67 -17.96 4.24
CA LEU A 142 -8.06 -17.57 5.50
C LEU A 142 -7.16 -18.66 6.07
N GLY A 143 -7.57 -19.92 6.01
CA GLY A 143 -6.73 -21.05 6.39
C GLY A 143 -5.50 -21.21 5.50
N TYR A 144 -5.61 -20.89 4.21
CA TYR A 144 -4.47 -20.89 3.29
C TYR A 144 -3.47 -19.79 3.64
N VAL A 145 -3.96 -18.56 3.90
CA VAL A 145 -3.12 -17.44 4.32
C VAL A 145 -2.47 -17.71 5.69
N ASN A 146 -3.23 -18.28 6.65
CA ASN A 146 -2.68 -18.65 7.96
C ASN A 146 -1.48 -19.62 7.82
N ARG A 147 -1.60 -20.66 6.99
CA ARG A 147 -0.48 -21.57 6.74
C ARG A 147 0.74 -20.87 6.14
N ALA A 148 0.53 -19.95 5.18
CA ALA A 148 1.61 -19.15 4.61
C ALA A 148 2.26 -18.21 5.66
N LEU A 149 1.47 -17.61 6.56
CA LEU A 149 1.98 -16.82 7.68
C LEU A 149 2.88 -17.65 8.61
N ARG A 150 2.50 -18.87 8.90
CA ARG A 150 3.35 -19.79 9.70
C ARG A 150 4.68 -20.09 8.98
N GLU A 151 4.68 -20.20 7.64
CA GLU A 151 5.92 -20.35 6.87
C GLU A 151 6.80 -19.10 6.96
N THR A 152 6.22 -17.89 6.91
CA THR A 152 7.02 -16.65 7.10
C THR A 152 7.64 -16.58 8.49
N GLN A 153 6.94 -17.05 9.52
CA GLN A 153 7.50 -17.17 10.89
C GLN A 153 8.65 -18.19 10.94
N ALA A 154 8.42 -19.40 10.41
CA ALA A 154 9.41 -20.48 10.42
C ALA A 154 10.68 -20.09 9.65
N LEU A 155 10.56 -19.28 8.61
CA LEU A 155 11.68 -18.77 7.82
C LEU A 155 12.24 -17.44 8.36
N HIS A 156 11.81 -16.99 9.53
CA HIS A 156 12.32 -15.78 10.21
C HIS A 156 12.27 -14.51 9.34
N PHE A 157 11.14 -14.26 8.67
CA PHE A 157 10.88 -12.95 8.10
C PHE A 157 10.68 -11.93 9.23
N ASN A 158 11.23 -10.74 9.08
CA ASN A 158 11.10 -9.68 10.09
C ASN A 158 9.71 -9.04 10.05
N HIS A 159 9.12 -8.96 8.85
CA HIS A 159 7.88 -8.27 8.60
C HIS A 159 7.06 -9.00 7.54
N THR A 160 5.77 -9.20 7.80
CA THR A 160 4.84 -9.77 6.82
C THR A 160 3.62 -8.85 6.69
N LEU A 161 3.34 -8.44 5.46
CA LEU A 161 2.16 -7.67 5.11
C LEU A 161 1.08 -8.63 4.60
N ILE A 162 -0.16 -8.38 4.96
CA ILE A 162 -1.31 -9.24 4.60
C ILE A 162 -2.26 -8.43 3.73
N ASN A 163 -2.35 -8.80 2.45
CA ASN A 163 -3.21 -8.15 1.47
C ASN A 163 -4.21 -9.17 0.90
N VAL A 164 -5.27 -9.44 1.64
CA VAL A 164 -6.22 -10.53 1.40
C VAL A 164 -7.69 -10.07 1.41
N GLY A 165 -7.92 -8.76 1.32
CA GLY A 165 -9.25 -8.16 1.40
C GLY A 165 -9.67 -7.80 2.81
N SER A 166 -10.96 -7.59 3.01
CA SER A 166 -11.54 -7.24 4.32
C SER A 166 -11.79 -8.48 5.16
N ILE A 167 -11.44 -8.40 6.44
CA ILE A 167 -11.59 -9.49 7.43
C ILE A 167 -12.65 -9.09 8.46
N ASP A 168 -13.57 -9.99 8.79
CA ASP A 168 -14.57 -9.78 9.83
C ASP A 168 -14.00 -10.18 11.20
N ASP A 169 -14.60 -9.69 12.31
CA ASP A 169 -14.05 -9.89 13.65
C ASP A 169 -13.90 -11.39 14.00
N ASP A 170 -14.86 -12.23 13.61
CA ASP A 170 -14.85 -13.68 13.83
C ASP A 170 -13.84 -14.45 12.95
N GLU A 171 -13.37 -13.84 11.88
CA GLU A 171 -12.44 -14.46 10.93
C GLU A 171 -10.97 -14.29 11.34
N PHE A 172 -10.67 -13.31 12.19
CA PHE A 172 -9.31 -13.11 12.69
C PHE A 172 -8.80 -14.30 13.51
N ASP A 173 -9.67 -15.02 14.19
CA ASP A 173 -9.29 -16.23 14.93
C ASP A 173 -8.72 -17.30 13.98
N THR A 174 -9.36 -17.50 12.81
CA THR A 174 -8.83 -18.43 11.79
C THR A 174 -7.55 -17.90 11.15
N LEU A 175 -7.48 -16.61 10.83
CA LEU A 175 -6.32 -16.01 10.19
C LEU A 175 -5.08 -16.06 11.09
N LEU A 176 -5.25 -15.85 12.38
CA LEU A 176 -4.16 -15.70 13.37
C LEU A 176 -3.92 -16.95 14.23
N ASP A 177 -4.66 -18.05 13.96
CA ASP A 177 -4.54 -19.28 14.73
C ASP A 177 -3.10 -19.79 14.80
N GLY A 178 -2.65 -20.05 16.04
CA GLY A 178 -1.30 -20.58 16.32
C GLY A 178 -0.14 -19.67 15.93
N LEU A 179 -0.37 -18.39 15.61
CA LEU A 179 0.71 -17.44 15.40
C LEU A 179 1.29 -16.98 16.75
N ALA A 180 2.60 -16.80 16.79
CA ALA A 180 3.29 -16.33 17.99
C ALA A 180 2.90 -14.89 18.34
N ARG A 181 2.80 -14.61 19.65
CA ARG A 181 2.57 -13.27 20.19
C ARG A 181 3.62 -12.95 21.24
N ARG A 182 3.96 -11.68 21.36
CA ARG A 182 4.78 -11.16 22.47
C ARG A 182 3.96 -11.09 23.76
N ASN A 183 4.64 -10.84 24.87
CA ASN A 183 3.98 -10.70 26.18
C ASN A 183 2.97 -9.54 26.24
N ASP A 184 3.12 -8.52 25.39
CA ASP A 184 2.21 -7.40 25.23
C ASP A 184 1.03 -7.69 24.26
N GLY A 185 0.91 -8.93 23.79
CA GLY A 185 -0.12 -9.37 22.84
C GLY A 185 0.18 -9.06 21.38
N ALA A 186 1.25 -8.33 21.05
CA ALA A 186 1.62 -8.02 19.69
C ALA A 186 2.02 -9.27 18.90
N LEU A 187 1.63 -9.33 17.64
CA LEU A 187 1.95 -10.42 16.72
C LEU A 187 3.44 -10.44 16.35
N VAL A 188 4.01 -11.63 16.23
CA VAL A 188 5.41 -11.87 15.83
C VAL A 188 5.43 -12.82 14.62
N PRO A 189 6.12 -12.51 13.52
CA PRO A 189 6.84 -11.26 13.22
C PRO A 189 5.90 -10.05 13.19
N LYS A 190 6.43 -8.85 12.95
CA LYS A 190 5.62 -7.66 12.69
C LYS A 190 4.62 -7.96 11.57
N LEU A 191 3.32 -7.80 11.82
CA LEU A 191 2.28 -7.97 10.82
C LEU A 191 1.65 -6.63 10.47
N THR A 192 1.50 -6.37 9.18
CA THR A 192 0.77 -5.21 8.66
C THR A 192 -0.49 -5.66 7.96
N MET A 193 -1.63 -5.09 8.35
CA MET A 193 -2.86 -5.23 7.57
C MET A 193 -2.82 -4.26 6.39
N CYS A 194 -2.95 -4.79 5.18
CA CYS A 194 -3.03 -4.00 3.95
C CYS A 194 -4.44 -4.09 3.38
N THR A 195 -5.17 -2.99 3.41
CA THR A 195 -6.53 -2.93 2.87
C THR A 195 -6.73 -1.58 2.19
N PHE A 196 -6.50 -1.52 0.89
CA PHE A 196 -6.70 -0.26 0.17
C PHE A 196 -8.19 0.00 -0.01
N GLN A 197 -8.64 1.18 0.42
CA GLN A 197 -10.00 1.65 0.13
C GLN A 197 -10.19 1.87 -1.36
N GLU A 198 -9.10 2.06 -2.10
CA GLU A 198 -9.00 2.36 -3.53
C GLU A 198 -9.53 3.76 -3.87
N THR A 199 -10.71 4.12 -3.40
CA THR A 199 -11.29 5.46 -3.43
C THR A 199 -12.21 5.66 -2.24
N TYR A 200 -12.16 6.83 -1.63
CA TYR A 200 -13.05 7.23 -0.55
C TYR A 200 -14.39 7.80 -1.06
N SER A 201 -14.50 8.07 -2.37
CA SER A 201 -15.76 8.46 -2.99
C SER A 201 -16.70 7.26 -3.13
N ARG A 202 -17.82 7.26 -2.40
CA ARG A 202 -18.83 6.16 -2.46
C ARG A 202 -19.35 5.92 -3.88
N SER A 203 -19.54 6.98 -4.67
CA SER A 203 -20.01 6.84 -6.05
C SER A 203 -18.97 6.20 -6.97
N HIS A 204 -17.71 6.59 -6.85
CA HIS A 204 -16.61 5.95 -7.59
C HIS A 204 -16.36 4.52 -7.08
N TYR A 205 -16.46 4.30 -5.77
CA TYR A 205 -16.36 2.95 -5.20
C TYR A 205 -17.40 2.01 -5.81
N ALA A 206 -18.68 2.37 -5.77
CA ALA A 206 -19.77 1.59 -6.36
C ALA A 206 -19.55 1.37 -7.87
N LYS A 207 -19.08 2.39 -8.60
CA LYS A 207 -18.79 2.30 -10.04
C LYS A 207 -17.71 1.25 -10.35
N PHE A 208 -16.65 1.18 -9.54
CA PHE A 208 -15.48 0.34 -9.82
C PHE A 208 -15.54 -1.02 -9.12
N MET A 209 -16.09 -1.10 -7.90
CA MET A 209 -16.16 -2.34 -7.14
C MET A 209 -17.44 -3.13 -7.40
N GLY A 210 -18.48 -2.48 -7.97
CA GLY A 210 -19.81 -3.07 -8.13
C GLY A 210 -20.67 -2.90 -6.88
N THR A 211 -21.92 -3.28 -7.00
CA THR A 211 -22.96 -3.15 -5.96
C THR A 211 -23.70 -4.45 -5.67
N ASP A 212 -23.32 -5.56 -6.33
CA ASP A 212 -23.92 -6.88 -6.08
C ASP A 212 -23.57 -7.31 -4.63
N PRO A 213 -24.55 -7.61 -3.77
CA PRO A 213 -24.30 -8.04 -2.39
C PRO A 213 -23.44 -9.30 -2.27
N GLU A 214 -23.44 -10.15 -3.30
CA GLU A 214 -22.61 -11.36 -3.35
C GLU A 214 -21.15 -11.05 -3.72
N ASN A 215 -20.87 -9.84 -4.21
CA ASN A 215 -19.50 -9.41 -4.48
C ASN A 215 -18.81 -9.04 -3.16
N PRO A 216 -17.72 -9.70 -2.78
CA PRO A 216 -17.07 -9.49 -1.49
C PRO A 216 -16.51 -8.07 -1.29
N ARG A 217 -16.38 -7.30 -2.37
CA ARG A 217 -15.91 -5.90 -2.32
C ARG A 217 -16.99 -4.86 -2.48
N ALA A 218 -18.28 -5.24 -2.59
CA ALA A 218 -19.36 -4.26 -2.77
C ALA A 218 -19.61 -3.41 -1.50
N ASP A 219 -19.34 -3.95 -0.32
CA ASP A 219 -19.56 -3.27 0.95
C ASP A 219 -18.43 -2.28 1.25
N TYR A 220 -18.71 -1.00 1.00
CA TYR A 220 -17.81 0.13 1.24
C TYR A 220 -17.45 0.27 2.73
N ASP A 221 -18.43 0.22 3.62
CA ASP A 221 -18.23 0.47 5.05
C ASP A 221 -17.51 -0.69 5.73
N ARG A 222 -17.83 -1.92 5.35
CA ARG A 222 -17.09 -3.10 5.79
C ARG A 222 -15.59 -2.97 5.44
N ARG A 223 -15.29 -2.48 4.24
CA ARG A 223 -13.90 -2.28 3.83
C ARG A 223 -13.23 -1.15 4.61
N LEU A 224 -13.93 -0.04 4.77
CA LEU A 224 -13.44 1.13 5.48
C LEU A 224 -13.05 0.81 6.95
N GLY A 225 -13.90 0.05 7.66
CA GLY A 225 -13.68 -0.35 9.05
C GLY A 225 -12.71 -1.52 9.25
N ASN A 226 -12.02 -2.00 8.19
CA ASN A 226 -11.15 -3.17 8.33
C ASN A 226 -9.97 -2.96 9.28
N PHE A 227 -9.42 -1.75 9.35
CA PHE A 227 -8.29 -1.47 10.24
C PHE A 227 -8.69 -1.44 11.70
N ASP A 228 -9.88 -0.94 12.02
CA ASP A 228 -10.39 -0.95 13.40
C ASP A 228 -10.62 -2.39 13.89
N ARG A 229 -11.16 -3.25 13.03
CA ARG A 229 -11.26 -4.69 13.32
C ARG A 229 -9.89 -5.34 13.49
N SER A 230 -8.95 -5.03 12.60
CA SER A 230 -7.58 -5.56 12.71
C SER A 230 -6.86 -5.09 13.97
N PHE A 231 -7.07 -3.83 14.39
CA PHE A 231 -6.54 -3.31 15.64
C PHE A 231 -7.07 -4.10 16.86
N ARG A 232 -8.39 -4.38 16.89
CA ARG A 232 -9.00 -5.23 17.93
C ARG A 232 -8.40 -6.65 17.95
N ALA A 233 -8.09 -7.19 16.78
CA ALA A 233 -7.44 -8.50 16.63
C ALA A 233 -5.94 -8.53 17.01
N GLY A 234 -5.34 -7.36 17.28
CA GLY A 234 -3.96 -7.24 17.77
C GLY A 234 -2.96 -6.74 16.75
N PHE A 235 -3.38 -6.31 15.55
CA PHE A 235 -2.50 -5.59 14.65
C PHE A 235 -2.13 -4.22 15.22
N ARG A 236 -0.91 -3.81 14.96
CA ARG A 236 -0.39 -2.49 15.36
C ARG A 236 0.16 -1.70 14.18
N VAL A 237 0.02 -2.24 12.98
CA VAL A 237 0.47 -1.60 11.76
C VAL A 237 -0.64 -1.70 10.71
N ALA A 238 -1.00 -0.57 10.12
CA ALA A 238 -2.00 -0.45 9.09
C ALA A 238 -1.39 0.09 7.79
N ASN A 239 -1.87 -0.42 6.66
CA ASN A 239 -1.52 0.11 5.34
C ASN A 239 -2.79 0.44 4.56
N PRO A 240 -3.45 1.58 4.86
CA PRO A 240 -4.49 2.12 4.00
C PRO A 240 -3.90 2.60 2.67
N GLY A 241 -4.73 2.66 1.65
CA GLY A 241 -4.29 3.14 0.34
C GLY A 241 -5.44 3.55 -0.57
N ILE A 242 -5.07 4.36 -1.55
CA ILE A 242 -5.92 4.75 -2.67
C ILE A 242 -5.27 4.33 -3.99
N LEU A 243 -6.09 3.99 -4.98
CA LEU A 243 -5.62 3.77 -6.34
C LEU A 243 -5.75 5.09 -7.10
N VAL A 244 -4.63 5.78 -7.21
CA VAL A 244 -4.55 7.13 -7.79
C VAL A 244 -4.98 7.11 -9.25
N GLY A 245 -6.00 7.89 -9.58
CA GLY A 245 -6.62 7.95 -10.91
C GLY A 245 -8.01 7.31 -10.99
N LEU A 246 -8.51 6.62 -9.95
CA LEU A 246 -9.90 6.15 -9.94
C LEU A 246 -10.88 7.31 -9.78
N ASN A 247 -10.60 8.21 -8.86
CA ASN A 247 -11.33 9.46 -8.68
C ASN A 247 -10.47 10.61 -9.21
N PRO A 248 -10.97 11.42 -10.14
CA PRO A 248 -10.23 12.58 -10.63
C PRO A 248 -10.07 13.70 -9.57
N ASN A 249 -10.91 13.73 -8.52
CA ASN A 249 -10.78 14.67 -7.42
C ASN A 249 -9.70 14.19 -6.43
N LEU A 250 -8.43 14.45 -6.77
CA LEU A 250 -7.29 14.04 -5.95
C LEU A 250 -7.28 14.71 -4.57
N ALA A 251 -7.75 15.97 -4.46
CA ALA A 251 -7.85 16.65 -3.19
C ALA A 251 -8.81 15.94 -2.23
N PHE A 252 -9.95 15.44 -2.74
CA PHE A 252 -10.90 14.65 -1.96
C PHE A 252 -10.24 13.37 -1.43
N GLU A 253 -9.57 12.62 -2.31
CA GLU A 253 -8.91 11.36 -1.95
C GLU A 253 -7.78 11.57 -0.93
N LEU A 254 -6.96 12.61 -1.12
CA LEU A 254 -5.85 12.93 -0.22
C LEU A 254 -6.35 13.33 1.17
N THR A 255 -7.38 14.18 1.24
CA THR A 255 -7.93 14.64 2.51
C THR A 255 -8.59 13.49 3.27
N ALA A 256 -9.33 12.64 2.57
CA ALA A 256 -9.95 11.45 3.15
C ALA A 256 -8.90 10.44 3.65
N LEU A 257 -7.83 10.21 2.87
CA LEU A 257 -6.72 9.35 3.28
C LEU A 257 -5.99 9.93 4.51
N ALA A 258 -5.81 11.26 4.56
CA ALA A 258 -5.21 11.92 5.71
C ALA A 258 -6.08 11.82 6.97
N LEU A 259 -7.41 11.99 6.85
CA LEU A 259 -8.35 11.74 7.95
C LEU A 259 -8.25 10.32 8.49
N HIS A 260 -8.21 9.32 7.59
CA HIS A 260 -8.07 7.93 7.98
C HIS A 260 -6.70 7.65 8.63
N ALA A 261 -5.62 8.21 8.10
CA ALA A 261 -4.30 8.10 8.69
C ALA A 261 -4.24 8.71 10.12
N HIS A 262 -4.82 9.90 10.32
CA HIS A 262 -4.91 10.51 11.64
C HIS A 262 -5.67 9.64 12.64
N HIS A 263 -6.83 9.10 12.24
CA HIS A 263 -7.59 8.17 13.08
C HIS A 263 -6.74 6.97 13.52
N LEU A 264 -5.99 6.36 12.60
CA LEU A 264 -5.14 5.22 12.91
C LEU A 264 -3.96 5.59 13.82
N LEU A 265 -3.34 6.76 13.59
CA LEU A 265 -2.26 7.28 14.45
C LEU A 265 -2.75 7.58 15.87
N GLU A 266 -3.94 8.14 16.02
CA GLU A 266 -4.58 8.41 17.32
C GLU A 266 -4.85 7.11 18.10
N HIS A 267 -5.09 6.00 17.41
CA HIS A 267 -5.18 4.66 18.02
C HIS A 267 -3.81 4.02 18.30
N GLY A 268 -2.72 4.74 18.05
CA GLY A 268 -1.36 4.24 18.29
C GLY A 268 -0.87 3.22 17.27
N MET A 269 -1.47 3.17 16.08
CA MET A 269 -0.98 2.32 15.00
C MET A 269 0.17 3.00 14.25
N GLU A 270 1.15 2.21 13.82
CA GLU A 270 2.09 2.63 12.79
C GLU A 270 1.38 2.60 11.42
N VAL A 271 1.52 3.68 10.63
CA VAL A 271 0.76 3.83 9.39
C VAL A 271 1.67 3.86 8.18
N TYR A 272 1.41 2.94 7.25
CA TYR A 272 1.95 2.96 5.90
C TYR A 272 0.88 3.54 4.96
N LEU A 273 1.26 4.34 3.99
CA LEU A 273 0.35 4.94 3.02
C LEU A 273 0.72 4.45 1.62
N SER A 274 -0.17 3.69 1.00
CA SER A 274 0.03 3.21 -0.36
C SER A 274 -0.81 4.03 -1.35
N VAL A 275 -0.14 4.62 -2.32
CA VAL A 275 -0.76 5.47 -3.35
C VAL A 275 -0.37 5.03 -4.76
N PRO A 276 -0.53 3.73 -5.11
CA PRO A 276 -0.19 3.26 -6.44
C PRO A 276 -1.06 3.94 -7.50
N ARG A 277 -0.48 4.24 -8.66
CA ARG A 277 -1.24 4.74 -9.82
C ARG A 277 -2.00 3.61 -10.52
N LEU A 278 -3.15 3.98 -11.08
CA LEU A 278 -3.90 3.10 -11.97
C LEU A 278 -3.04 2.72 -13.18
N ARG A 279 -2.95 1.43 -13.46
CA ARG A 279 -2.18 0.85 -14.58
C ARG A 279 -3.06 -0.01 -15.44
N GLN A 280 -2.58 -0.33 -16.63
CA GLN A 280 -3.27 -1.24 -17.54
C GLN A 280 -3.45 -2.62 -16.93
N ILE A 281 -4.54 -3.29 -17.29
CA ILE A 281 -4.84 -4.67 -16.90
C ILE A 281 -5.11 -5.51 -18.14
N ALA A 282 -4.88 -6.82 -18.04
CA ALA A 282 -5.26 -7.75 -19.10
C ALA A 282 -6.76 -7.67 -19.35
N GLY A 283 -7.18 -7.59 -20.62
CA GLY A 283 -8.59 -7.49 -21.01
C GLY A 283 -9.30 -6.21 -20.54
N GLY A 284 -8.55 -5.18 -20.16
CA GLY A 284 -9.08 -3.88 -19.77
C GLY A 284 -8.60 -2.75 -20.67
N ARG A 285 -9.29 -1.61 -20.65
CA ARG A 285 -8.81 -0.37 -21.26
C ARG A 285 -8.12 0.47 -20.20
N SER A 286 -6.96 1.05 -20.53
CA SER A 286 -6.36 2.11 -19.71
C SER A 286 -7.38 3.25 -19.61
N GLN A 287 -7.78 3.58 -18.39
CA GLN A 287 -8.64 4.74 -18.13
C GLN A 287 -7.73 5.81 -17.54
N GLY A 288 -7.75 7.00 -18.12
CA GLY A 288 -7.07 8.24 -17.74
C GLY A 288 -5.98 8.15 -16.68
N GLY A 289 -4.79 8.61 -16.97
CA GLY A 289 -3.67 8.55 -16.05
C GLY A 289 -3.49 9.87 -15.29
N VAL A 290 -3.01 9.78 -14.07
CA VAL A 290 -2.41 10.90 -13.35
C VAL A 290 -1.00 11.08 -13.89
N SER A 291 -0.63 12.31 -14.27
CA SER A 291 0.70 12.65 -14.79
C SER A 291 1.78 12.43 -13.70
N ASP A 292 3.03 12.29 -14.15
CA ASP A 292 4.16 12.16 -13.22
C ASP A 292 4.29 13.39 -12.32
N THR A 293 4.06 14.58 -12.86
CA THR A 293 4.07 15.84 -12.11
C THR A 293 3.02 15.86 -11.00
N GLU A 294 1.78 15.45 -11.30
CA GLU A 294 0.71 15.38 -10.30
C GLU A 294 0.99 14.29 -9.27
N PHE A 295 1.56 13.17 -9.70
CA PHE A 295 1.90 12.07 -8.80
C PHE A 295 3.02 12.46 -7.84
N VAL A 296 4.09 13.09 -8.33
CA VAL A 296 5.16 13.63 -7.47
C VAL A 296 4.60 14.65 -6.49
N ARG A 297 3.73 15.55 -6.95
CA ARG A 297 3.07 16.54 -6.09
C ARG A 297 2.24 15.90 -4.99
N LEU A 298 1.46 14.86 -5.33
CA LEU A 298 0.64 14.10 -4.38
C LEU A 298 1.50 13.41 -3.31
N VAL A 299 2.55 12.71 -3.72
CA VAL A 299 3.46 12.01 -2.79
C VAL A 299 4.21 13.01 -1.91
N SER A 300 4.66 14.13 -2.48
CA SER A 300 5.31 15.21 -1.74
C SER A 300 4.39 15.75 -0.64
N LEU A 301 3.12 16.01 -0.96
CA LEU A 301 2.15 16.50 0.01
C LEU A 301 1.90 15.54 1.17
N LEU A 302 1.80 14.24 0.89
CA LEU A 302 1.69 13.23 1.94
C LEU A 302 2.94 13.20 2.84
N SER A 303 4.13 13.33 2.25
CA SER A 303 5.39 13.39 2.99
C SER A 303 5.49 14.64 3.88
N ILE A 304 4.96 15.77 3.41
CA ILE A 304 4.90 17.03 4.16
C ILE A 304 3.91 16.91 5.31
N GLY A 305 2.68 16.51 5.02
CA GLY A 305 1.58 16.57 5.98
C GLY A 305 1.61 15.46 7.03
N LEU A 306 2.16 14.30 6.68
CA LEU A 306 2.18 13.09 7.50
C LEU A 306 3.62 12.55 7.65
N PRO A 307 4.55 13.33 8.21
CA PRO A 307 5.98 13.03 8.19
C PRO A 307 6.35 11.76 8.96
N THR A 308 5.53 11.31 9.89
CA THR A 308 5.71 10.07 10.66
C THR A 308 5.12 8.84 9.97
N CYS A 309 4.26 9.03 8.96
CA CYS A 309 3.75 7.92 8.16
C CYS A 309 4.80 7.42 7.17
N LYS A 310 4.71 6.13 6.84
CA LYS A 310 5.57 5.47 5.87
C LYS A 310 4.90 5.44 4.50
N ILE A 311 5.38 6.24 3.56
CA ILE A 311 4.80 6.29 2.21
C ILE A 311 5.44 5.20 1.36
N VAL A 312 4.59 4.41 0.68
CA VAL A 312 4.98 3.26 -0.14
C VAL A 312 4.94 3.63 -1.61
N VAL A 313 6.07 3.49 -2.29
CA VAL A 313 6.20 3.49 -3.75
C VAL A 313 6.52 2.08 -4.23
N THR A 314 6.06 1.74 -5.41
CA THR A 314 6.18 0.38 -5.96
C THR A 314 6.75 0.40 -7.37
N THR A 315 7.14 -0.75 -7.88
CA THR A 315 7.57 -0.96 -9.27
C THR A 315 6.46 -0.80 -10.32
N ARG A 316 5.27 -0.31 -9.94
CA ARG A 316 4.30 0.27 -10.89
C ARG A 316 4.84 1.54 -11.54
N GLU A 317 5.82 2.19 -10.89
CA GLU A 317 6.52 3.35 -11.39
C GLU A 317 7.82 2.94 -12.10
N ASP A 318 8.21 3.69 -13.12
CA ASP A 318 9.52 3.52 -13.74
C ASP A 318 10.66 4.00 -12.83
N SER A 319 11.90 3.67 -13.20
CA SER A 319 13.05 4.00 -12.36
C SER A 319 13.26 5.50 -12.18
N SER A 320 12.90 6.34 -13.14
CA SER A 320 13.06 7.80 -13.04
C SER A 320 12.17 8.39 -11.94
N ILE A 321 10.92 7.93 -11.85
CA ILE A 321 9.98 8.31 -10.81
C ILE A 321 10.39 7.72 -9.47
N GLN A 322 10.87 6.47 -9.42
CA GLN A 322 11.41 5.89 -8.19
C GLN A 322 12.56 6.74 -7.65
N HIS A 323 13.54 7.11 -8.48
CA HIS A 323 14.67 7.96 -8.08
C HIS A 323 14.23 9.34 -7.58
N LYS A 324 13.23 9.95 -8.24
CA LYS A 324 12.66 11.23 -7.80
C LYS A 324 12.01 11.12 -6.43
N LEU A 325 11.29 10.02 -6.14
CA LEU A 325 10.48 9.88 -4.95
C LEU A 325 11.23 9.27 -3.74
N VAL A 326 12.20 8.37 -3.94
CA VAL A 326 12.92 7.71 -2.84
C VAL A 326 13.49 8.69 -1.79
N PRO A 327 13.97 9.90 -2.13
CA PRO A 327 14.41 10.86 -1.12
C PRO A 327 13.32 11.36 -0.15
N ILE A 328 12.04 11.26 -0.53
CA ILE A 328 10.91 11.77 0.26
C ILE A 328 9.97 10.68 0.76
N VAL A 329 10.11 9.43 0.28
CA VAL A 329 9.34 8.28 0.77
C VAL A 329 10.20 7.41 1.67
N THR A 330 9.59 6.41 2.29
CA THR A 330 10.26 5.54 3.27
C THR A 330 10.15 4.07 2.95
N VAL A 331 9.35 3.69 1.95
CA VAL A 331 9.17 2.29 1.55
C VAL A 331 9.20 2.19 0.03
N LEU A 332 10.08 1.33 -0.49
CA LEU A 332 10.11 0.93 -1.88
C LEU A 332 9.77 -0.57 -1.96
N SER A 333 8.58 -0.90 -2.45
CA SER A 333 8.21 -2.28 -2.72
C SER A 333 8.76 -2.71 -4.07
N ALA A 334 9.73 -3.61 -4.06
CA ALA A 334 10.42 -4.10 -5.25
C ALA A 334 10.07 -5.56 -5.54
N GLY A 335 10.11 -5.95 -6.82
CA GLY A 335 9.91 -7.33 -7.24
C GLY A 335 8.45 -7.76 -7.37
N SER A 336 7.55 -6.87 -7.79
CA SER A 336 6.16 -7.25 -8.09
C SER A 336 6.10 -8.36 -9.14
N ALA A 337 5.28 -9.36 -8.91
CA ALA A 337 5.30 -10.60 -9.65
C ALA A 337 3.88 -11.13 -9.94
N ALA A 338 3.77 -12.11 -10.85
CA ALA A 338 2.61 -12.96 -10.99
C ALA A 338 2.61 -14.08 -9.91
N VAL A 339 1.67 -15.01 -9.96
CA VAL A 339 1.64 -16.14 -9.03
C VAL A 339 2.90 -17.01 -9.21
N THR A 340 3.58 -17.31 -8.12
CA THR A 340 4.78 -18.15 -8.05
C THR A 340 5.91 -17.87 -9.04
N PRO A 341 6.36 -16.63 -9.19
CA PRO A 341 7.26 -16.30 -10.29
C PRO A 341 8.69 -16.00 -9.86
N TYR A 342 9.02 -16.03 -8.58
CA TYR A 342 10.39 -15.85 -8.15
C TYR A 342 11.17 -17.10 -8.52
N SER A 343 12.05 -16.95 -9.50
CA SER A 343 13.01 -17.97 -9.91
C SER A 343 14.42 -17.43 -9.73
N GLU A 344 15.42 -18.29 -9.79
CA GLU A 344 16.83 -17.89 -9.80
C GLU A 344 17.17 -17.02 -11.01
N THR A 345 16.40 -17.18 -12.08
CA THR A 345 16.47 -16.35 -13.27
C THR A 345 15.31 -15.36 -13.29
N SER A 346 15.61 -14.08 -13.45
CA SER A 346 14.61 -13.00 -13.53
C SER A 346 13.67 -13.24 -14.74
N ALA A 347 12.50 -13.81 -14.50
CA ALA A 347 11.49 -13.94 -15.54
C ALA A 347 10.64 -12.66 -15.60
N ARG A 348 10.34 -12.20 -16.82
CA ARG A 348 9.34 -11.16 -17.04
C ARG A 348 7.95 -11.68 -16.70
N PHE A 349 7.13 -10.85 -16.09
CA PHE A 349 5.78 -11.22 -15.68
C PHE A 349 4.77 -10.70 -16.71
N PRO A 350 4.14 -11.60 -17.48
CA PRO A 350 3.17 -11.20 -18.47
C PRO A 350 1.91 -10.63 -17.80
N ILE A 351 1.33 -9.60 -18.41
CA ILE A 351 0.13 -8.93 -17.90
C ILE A 351 -1.05 -9.92 -17.78
N GLU A 352 -1.08 -10.98 -18.60
CA GLU A 352 -2.11 -12.02 -18.63
C GLU A 352 -2.09 -12.93 -17.39
N SER A 353 -1.07 -12.86 -16.55
CA SER A 353 -1.01 -13.58 -15.26
C SER A 353 -0.90 -12.63 -14.06
N SER A 354 -0.88 -11.32 -14.29
CA SER A 354 -0.65 -10.29 -13.28
C SER A 354 -1.93 -9.53 -12.93
N GLN A 355 -1.98 -8.96 -11.76
CA GLN A 355 -3.08 -8.10 -11.31
C GLN A 355 -3.19 -6.82 -12.16
N PHE A 356 -2.06 -6.29 -12.59
CA PHE A 356 -1.89 -5.08 -13.38
C PHE A 356 -0.53 -5.09 -14.06
N GLU A 357 -0.31 -4.19 -14.99
CA GLU A 357 0.99 -3.97 -15.61
C GLU A 357 2.03 -3.50 -14.58
N VAL A 358 3.19 -4.16 -14.58
CA VAL A 358 4.37 -3.76 -13.81
C VAL A 358 5.34 -3.10 -14.76
N ILE A 359 5.70 -1.84 -14.52
CA ILE A 359 6.56 -1.05 -15.41
C ILE A 359 8.03 -1.45 -15.22
N ASP A 360 8.50 -1.44 -13.97
CA ASP A 360 9.87 -1.86 -13.66
C ASP A 360 9.89 -3.34 -13.28
N GLN A 361 10.34 -4.18 -14.20
CA GLN A 361 10.41 -5.63 -14.06
C GLN A 361 11.84 -6.13 -13.80
N ARG A 362 12.75 -5.25 -13.43
CA ARG A 362 14.11 -5.65 -13.04
C ARG A 362 14.09 -6.51 -11.78
N PRO A 363 15.13 -7.32 -11.55
CA PRO A 363 15.31 -8.00 -10.26
C PRO A 363 15.27 -7.02 -9.10
N PHE A 364 14.64 -7.40 -8.01
CA PHE A 364 14.50 -6.48 -6.87
C PHE A 364 15.87 -6.08 -6.28
N GLU A 365 16.89 -6.92 -6.37
CA GLU A 365 18.23 -6.61 -5.94
C GLU A 365 18.82 -5.45 -6.73
N GLU A 366 18.67 -5.47 -8.05
CA GLU A 366 19.15 -4.40 -8.92
C GLU A 366 18.51 -3.07 -8.55
N ILE A 367 17.18 -3.07 -8.38
CA ILE A 367 16.43 -1.89 -7.97
C ILE A 367 16.90 -1.39 -6.58
N LEU A 368 17.05 -2.30 -5.63
CA LEU A 368 17.42 -1.91 -4.27
C LEU A 368 18.88 -1.43 -4.19
N PHE A 369 19.81 -2.05 -4.93
CA PHE A 369 21.19 -1.59 -4.97
C PHE A 369 21.35 -0.17 -5.51
N GLU A 370 20.53 0.25 -6.48
CA GLU A 370 20.51 1.62 -6.99
C GLU A 370 20.19 2.67 -5.90
N HIS A 371 19.42 2.27 -4.89
CA HIS A 371 18.97 3.16 -3.81
C HIS A 371 19.78 3.00 -2.52
N MET A 372 20.69 2.03 -2.44
CA MET A 372 21.58 1.89 -1.29
C MET A 372 22.61 3.03 -1.26
N ARG A 373 22.81 3.60 -0.08
CA ARG A 373 23.85 4.60 0.16
C ARG A 373 25.01 3.98 0.94
N PRO A 374 26.25 4.43 0.74
CA PRO A 374 27.39 3.95 1.52
C PRO A 374 27.12 4.06 3.03
N GLY A 375 27.23 2.94 3.74
CA GLY A 375 27.00 2.87 5.19
C GLY A 375 25.53 2.90 5.64
N VAL A 376 24.58 3.04 4.71
CA VAL A 376 23.14 3.04 5.04
C VAL A 376 22.45 1.91 4.27
N GLY A 377 22.11 0.84 4.98
CA GLY A 377 21.35 -0.28 4.42
C GLY A 377 19.88 0.06 4.20
N ILE A 378 19.21 -0.73 3.37
CA ILE A 378 17.75 -0.72 3.24
C ILE A 378 17.19 -1.72 4.25
N GLN A 379 16.27 -1.28 5.10
CA GLN A 379 15.62 -2.17 6.07
C GLN A 379 14.87 -3.29 5.34
N ASN A 380 14.94 -4.49 5.91
CA ASN A 380 14.38 -5.72 5.36
C ASN A 380 15.05 -6.20 4.06
N PHE A 381 16.24 -5.68 3.72
CA PHE A 381 17.09 -6.22 2.66
C PHE A 381 18.52 -6.42 3.18
N HIS A 382 18.94 -7.69 3.22
CA HIS A 382 20.28 -8.09 3.61
C HIS A 382 20.87 -8.90 2.46
N PRO A 383 21.55 -8.23 1.50
CA PRO A 383 22.08 -8.93 0.34
C PRO A 383 23.05 -10.04 0.81
N PRO A 384 23.02 -11.22 0.17
CA PRO A 384 23.95 -12.28 0.50
C PRO A 384 25.39 -11.80 0.30
N GLN A 385 26.27 -12.12 1.24
CA GLN A 385 27.71 -11.84 1.08
C GLN A 385 28.32 -12.83 0.10
N ALA A 386 29.42 -12.42 -0.55
CA ALA A 386 30.10 -13.29 -1.51
C ALA A 386 30.53 -14.65 -0.91
N ALA A 387 30.69 -14.71 0.42
CA ALA A 387 30.96 -15.96 1.15
C ALA A 387 29.74 -16.89 1.28
N ASP A 388 28.51 -16.38 1.10
CA ASP A 388 27.26 -17.15 1.20
C ASP A 388 26.87 -17.77 -0.16
N LEU A 389 27.61 -17.45 -1.23
CA LEU A 389 27.37 -17.88 -2.60
C LEU A 389 28.37 -18.96 -3.07
N ALA A 390 29.31 -19.37 -2.22
CA ALA A 390 30.30 -20.40 -2.45
C ALA A 390 29.89 -21.71 -1.77
#